data_46b945cdb3a83c61f128124c4d486b1a
#
_entry.id   46b945cdb3a83c61f128124c4d486b1a
#
_cell.length_a   1.000
_cell.length_b   1.000
_cell.length_c   1.000
_cell.angle_alpha   90.00
_cell.angle_beta   90.00
_cell.angle_gamma   90.00
#
_symmetry.space_group_name_H-M   'P 1'
#
loop_
_entity.id
_entity.type
_entity.pdbx_description
1 polymer ?
#
loop_
_entity_poly.entity_id
_entity_poly.type
_entity_poly.pdbx_seq_one_letter_code
_entity_poly.pdbx_strand_id
1 'polypeptide(L)'
;MTAMTAMTAATATDALLDRVISDLHRVNPQAAAALEFDLAQDDTVSQQFSVTTKSGELITFSSTLSDAKVLETLRGMRSTFAQDLARKWNKLSAKQYAWAHKLSVDANKNQQQVAPVKSNEPSQFEALFAAFQAAKNKGAKRLTLRLDGINVKPNRDNTCLWVTSQSETEMGEYGPKPKYLGKVTTAGCDSRLSDTVKETIMGAANDPLSAAIRYGKVSGRCSCCGVKLDNPKSIERGIGPICATKFGW
;
A
#
# COMPACT_ATOMS: atom_id res chain seq x y z
N MET A 1 -7.55 -47.87 -16.59
CA MET A 1 -6.30 -47.83 -17.37
C MET A 1 -6.21 -46.59 -18.25
N THR A 2 -6.45 -45.39 -17.72
CA THR A 2 -6.49 -44.13 -18.53
C THR A 2 -5.56 -43.02 -18.03
N ALA A 3 -4.78 -43.28 -16.97
CA ALA A 3 -3.89 -42.27 -16.37
C ALA A 3 -2.42 -42.29 -16.89
N MET A 4 -2.03 -43.34 -17.63
CA MET A 4 -0.65 -43.48 -18.12
C MET A 4 -0.39 -42.83 -19.48
N THR A 5 -1.42 -42.47 -20.23
CA THR A 5 -1.26 -41.89 -21.60
C THR A 5 -1.08 -40.37 -21.59
N ALA A 6 -1.48 -39.68 -20.49
CA ALA A 6 -1.34 -38.22 -20.38
C ALA A 6 0.08 -37.75 -20.00
N MET A 7 0.84 -38.60 -19.28
CA MET A 7 2.20 -38.28 -18.85
C MET A 7 3.25 -38.32 -19.98
N THR A 8 2.99 -39.08 -21.04
CA THR A 8 3.94 -39.21 -22.18
C THR A 8 3.81 -38.08 -23.21
N ALA A 9 2.68 -37.38 -23.26
CA ALA A 9 2.48 -36.25 -24.21
C ALA A 9 3.14 -34.96 -23.70
N ALA A 10 3.13 -34.68 -22.39
CA ALA A 10 3.75 -33.50 -21.81
C ALA A 10 5.29 -33.53 -21.95
N THR A 11 5.92 -34.68 -21.68
CA THR A 11 7.38 -34.84 -21.82
C THR A 11 7.89 -34.74 -23.26
N ALA A 12 7.06 -35.08 -24.26
CA ALA A 12 7.41 -34.98 -25.67
C ALA A 12 7.34 -33.53 -26.19
N THR A 13 6.41 -32.71 -25.66
CA THR A 13 6.30 -31.28 -25.98
C THR A 13 7.45 -30.47 -25.36
N ASP A 14 7.86 -30.77 -24.14
CA ASP A 14 9.00 -30.10 -23.48
C ASP A 14 10.31 -30.37 -24.24
N ALA A 15 10.57 -31.61 -24.62
CA ALA A 15 11.79 -31.96 -25.38
C ALA A 15 11.82 -31.32 -26.79
N LEU A 16 10.66 -31.11 -27.41
CA LEU A 16 10.56 -30.40 -28.70
C LEU A 16 10.82 -28.91 -28.52
N LEU A 17 10.31 -28.31 -27.44
CA LEU A 17 10.48 -26.89 -27.12
C LEU A 17 11.95 -26.58 -26.84
N ASP A 18 12.61 -27.38 -26.03
CA ASP A 18 14.04 -27.24 -25.73
C ASP A 18 14.92 -27.32 -26.99
N ARG A 19 14.51 -28.17 -27.93
CA ARG A 19 15.22 -28.31 -29.21
C ARG A 19 15.04 -27.09 -30.10
N VAL A 20 13.83 -26.54 -30.16
CA VAL A 20 13.50 -25.31 -30.90
C VAL A 20 14.25 -24.13 -30.35
N ILE A 21 14.29 -23.97 -29.03
CA ILE A 21 15.03 -22.90 -28.33
C ILE A 21 16.53 -23.02 -28.60
N SER A 22 17.10 -24.24 -28.52
CA SER A 22 18.53 -24.49 -28.79
C SER A 22 18.90 -24.16 -30.24
N ASP A 23 18.06 -24.52 -31.22
CA ASP A 23 18.26 -24.18 -32.61
C ASP A 23 18.10 -22.68 -32.88
N LEU A 24 17.17 -22.02 -32.21
CA LEU A 24 16.97 -20.58 -32.29
C LEU A 24 18.17 -19.79 -31.71
N HIS A 25 18.78 -20.26 -30.63
CA HIS A 25 20.00 -19.66 -30.07
C HIS A 25 21.17 -19.67 -31.04
N ARG A 26 21.25 -20.69 -31.90
CA ARG A 26 22.30 -20.82 -32.94
C ARG A 26 22.10 -19.84 -34.10
N VAL A 27 20.84 -19.52 -34.43
CA VAL A 27 20.49 -18.70 -35.60
C VAL A 27 20.20 -17.24 -35.21
N ASN A 28 19.51 -17.01 -34.11
CA ASN A 28 19.14 -15.68 -33.61
C ASN A 28 19.06 -15.66 -32.07
N PRO A 29 20.15 -15.37 -31.36
CA PRO A 29 20.19 -15.40 -29.88
C PRO A 29 19.25 -14.38 -29.23
N GLN A 30 18.93 -13.26 -29.90
CA GLN A 30 17.99 -12.29 -29.36
C GLN A 30 16.54 -12.79 -29.42
N ALA A 31 16.17 -13.49 -30.50
CA ALA A 31 14.85 -14.10 -30.63
C ALA A 31 14.69 -15.31 -29.68
N ALA A 32 15.75 -16.06 -29.42
CA ALA A 32 15.76 -17.13 -28.44
C ALA A 32 15.55 -16.61 -27.03
N ALA A 33 16.27 -15.56 -26.63
CA ALA A 33 16.13 -14.93 -25.32
C ALA A 33 14.74 -14.31 -25.12
N ALA A 34 14.13 -13.75 -26.17
CA ALA A 34 12.75 -13.24 -26.10
C ALA A 34 11.73 -14.38 -25.92
N LEU A 35 11.91 -15.50 -26.62
CA LEU A 35 11.04 -16.67 -26.49
C LEU A 35 11.18 -17.35 -25.12
N GLU A 36 12.40 -17.47 -24.58
CA GLU A 36 12.63 -17.96 -23.22
C GLU A 36 12.00 -17.03 -22.16
N PHE A 37 12.05 -15.72 -22.38
CA PHE A 37 11.41 -14.74 -21.51
C PHE A 37 9.88 -14.86 -21.53
N ASP A 38 9.28 -15.03 -22.71
CA ASP A 38 7.84 -15.21 -22.88
C ASP A 38 7.37 -16.54 -22.27
N LEU A 39 8.13 -17.63 -22.50
CA LEU A 39 7.85 -18.94 -21.91
C LEU A 39 8.00 -18.94 -20.38
N ALA A 40 8.98 -18.23 -19.84
CA ALA A 40 9.14 -18.07 -18.39
C ALA A 40 8.00 -17.24 -17.75
N GLN A 41 7.25 -16.48 -18.54
CA GLN A 41 6.06 -15.77 -18.06
C GLN A 41 4.78 -16.62 -18.11
N ASP A 42 4.73 -17.67 -18.94
CA ASP A 42 3.52 -18.48 -19.16
C ASP A 42 3.35 -19.63 -18.13
N ASP A 43 4.33 -19.82 -17.23
CA ASP A 43 4.26 -20.79 -16.12
C ASP A 43 3.42 -20.29 -14.93
N THR A 44 2.51 -19.34 -15.14
CA THR A 44 1.56 -18.91 -14.12
C THR A 44 0.38 -19.87 -14.02
N VAL A 45 0.63 -21.12 -13.70
CA VAL A 45 -0.43 -22.05 -13.31
C VAL A 45 -1.10 -21.51 -12.04
N SER A 46 -2.34 -21.06 -12.21
CA SER A 46 -3.15 -20.60 -11.08
C SER A 46 -3.47 -21.78 -10.17
N GLN A 47 -2.84 -21.86 -9.02
CA GLN A 47 -3.09 -22.86 -8.00
C GLN A 47 -4.19 -22.38 -7.05
N GLN A 48 -5.18 -23.23 -6.78
CA GLN A 48 -6.22 -22.95 -5.78
C GLN A 48 -5.81 -23.50 -4.41
N PHE A 49 -5.95 -22.68 -3.40
CA PHE A 49 -5.65 -23.00 -2.01
C PHE A 49 -6.86 -22.75 -1.12
N SER A 50 -6.94 -23.54 -0.05
CA SER A 50 -7.92 -23.37 1.01
C SER A 50 -7.22 -23.33 2.35
N VAL A 51 -7.51 -22.33 3.18
CA VAL A 51 -6.97 -22.20 4.55
C VAL A 51 -8.10 -21.96 5.54
N THR A 52 -8.02 -22.60 6.69
CA THR A 52 -8.98 -22.37 7.78
C THR A 52 -8.37 -21.41 8.78
N THR A 53 -9.10 -20.34 9.10
CA THR A 53 -8.71 -19.36 10.12
C THR A 53 -8.82 -19.94 11.53
N LYS A 54 -8.33 -19.20 12.53
CA LYS A 54 -8.50 -19.57 13.94
C LYS A 54 -9.98 -19.56 14.38
N SER A 55 -10.82 -18.78 13.71
CA SER A 55 -12.27 -18.71 13.92
C SER A 55 -13.05 -19.85 13.25
N GLY A 56 -12.37 -20.77 12.53
CA GLY A 56 -13.00 -21.88 11.81
C GLY A 56 -13.52 -21.52 10.41
N GLU A 57 -13.34 -20.29 9.96
CA GLU A 57 -13.75 -19.84 8.62
C GLU A 57 -12.83 -20.42 7.55
N LEU A 58 -13.40 -21.01 6.49
CA LEU A 58 -12.67 -21.52 5.33
C LEU A 58 -12.49 -20.39 4.29
N ILE A 59 -11.25 -20.01 4.03
CA ILE A 59 -10.89 -19.03 3.00
C ILE A 59 -10.30 -19.80 1.82
N THR A 60 -10.93 -19.67 0.64
CA THR A 60 -10.38 -20.15 -0.63
C THR A 60 -9.81 -18.98 -1.42
N PHE A 61 -8.67 -19.19 -2.06
CA PHE A 61 -8.01 -18.18 -2.89
C PHE A 61 -7.18 -18.86 -3.99
N SER A 62 -6.87 -18.14 -5.05
CA SER A 62 -5.95 -18.57 -6.09
C SER A 62 -4.63 -17.80 -6.00
N SER A 63 -3.53 -18.45 -6.30
CA SER A 63 -2.20 -17.86 -6.40
C SER A 63 -1.56 -18.23 -7.73
N THR A 64 -1.03 -17.23 -8.41
CA THR A 64 -0.22 -17.36 -9.62
C THR A 64 1.27 -17.16 -9.31
N LEU A 65 1.63 -17.02 -8.02
CA LEU A 65 3.00 -16.78 -7.60
C LEU A 65 3.80 -18.09 -7.64
N SER A 66 4.96 -18.06 -8.26
CA SER A 66 5.94 -19.14 -8.14
C SER A 66 6.48 -19.26 -6.71
N ASP A 67 6.93 -20.43 -6.33
CA ASP A 67 7.54 -20.71 -5.04
C ASP A 67 8.72 -19.79 -4.73
N ALA A 68 9.53 -19.48 -5.73
CA ALA A 68 10.65 -18.56 -5.62
C ALA A 68 10.16 -17.15 -5.22
N LYS A 69 9.08 -16.67 -5.84
CA LYS A 69 8.51 -15.35 -5.55
C LYS A 69 7.83 -15.30 -4.20
N VAL A 70 7.16 -16.38 -3.80
CA VAL A 70 6.58 -16.52 -2.45
C VAL A 70 7.69 -16.45 -1.40
N LEU A 71 8.77 -17.20 -1.59
CA LEU A 71 9.89 -17.25 -0.64
C LEU A 71 10.61 -15.90 -0.53
N GLU A 72 10.83 -15.20 -1.64
CA GLU A 72 11.36 -13.84 -1.66
C GLU A 72 10.48 -12.88 -0.86
N THR A 73 9.18 -12.92 -1.11
CA THR A 73 8.20 -12.06 -0.44
C THR A 73 8.19 -12.30 1.07
N LEU A 74 8.17 -13.57 1.50
CA LEU A 74 8.20 -13.93 2.93
C LEU A 74 9.47 -13.46 3.64
N ARG A 75 10.64 -13.54 2.97
CA ARG A 75 11.92 -13.05 3.52
C ARG A 75 11.94 -11.55 3.71
N GLY A 76 11.26 -10.80 2.84
CA GLY A 76 11.11 -9.34 2.94
C GLY A 76 10.13 -8.87 4.01
N MET A 77 9.29 -9.75 4.55
CA MET A 77 8.29 -9.40 5.57
C MET A 77 8.93 -9.22 6.95
N ARG A 78 8.43 -8.24 7.72
CA ARG A 78 8.82 -8.03 9.13
C ARG A 78 8.15 -9.00 10.10
N SER A 79 7.20 -9.80 9.65
CA SER A 79 6.47 -10.77 10.46
C SER A 79 7.36 -11.96 10.83
N THR A 80 7.47 -12.26 12.12
CA THR A 80 8.21 -13.44 12.61
C THR A 80 7.64 -14.74 12.07
N PHE A 81 6.32 -14.81 11.91
CA PHE A 81 5.63 -15.97 11.32
C PHE A 81 6.01 -16.16 9.84
N ALA A 82 6.03 -15.08 9.04
CA ALA A 82 6.43 -15.16 7.64
C ALA A 82 7.90 -15.59 7.49
N GLN A 83 8.78 -15.05 8.33
CA GLN A 83 10.20 -15.43 8.35
C GLN A 83 10.41 -16.89 8.78
N ASP A 84 9.61 -17.41 9.71
CA ASP A 84 9.66 -18.82 10.11
C ASP A 84 9.19 -19.75 8.99
N LEU A 85 8.15 -19.39 8.25
CA LEU A 85 7.73 -20.11 7.04
C LEU A 85 8.83 -20.12 5.98
N ALA A 86 9.48 -18.98 5.73
CA ALA A 86 10.59 -18.90 4.78
C ALA A 86 11.79 -19.77 5.19
N ARG A 87 12.11 -19.81 6.49
CA ARG A 87 13.20 -20.63 7.02
C ARG A 87 12.94 -22.14 6.90
N LYS A 88 11.68 -22.53 7.05
CA LYS A 88 11.23 -23.94 7.03
C LYS A 88 10.68 -24.37 5.67
N TRP A 89 10.93 -23.64 4.60
CA TRP A 89 10.27 -23.79 3.30
C TRP A 89 10.13 -25.25 2.84
N ASN A 90 11.22 -25.98 2.83
CA ASN A 90 11.27 -27.39 2.37
C ASN A 90 10.63 -28.40 3.34
N LYS A 91 10.13 -27.94 4.50
CA LYS A 91 9.52 -28.78 5.55
C LYS A 91 8.11 -28.29 5.92
N LEU A 92 7.50 -27.43 5.09
CA LEU A 92 6.17 -26.91 5.34
C LEU A 92 5.12 -28.02 5.18
N SER A 93 4.16 -28.09 6.10
CA SER A 93 2.94 -28.84 5.88
C SER A 93 2.08 -28.18 4.80
N ALA A 94 1.17 -28.93 4.17
CA ALA A 94 0.25 -28.38 3.15
C ALA A 94 -0.50 -27.12 3.64
N LYS A 95 -0.92 -27.10 4.91
CA LYS A 95 -1.57 -25.92 5.51
C LYS A 95 -0.63 -24.73 5.65
N GLN A 96 0.62 -24.96 6.05
CA GLN A 96 1.63 -23.90 6.15
C GLN A 96 2.03 -23.35 4.77
N TYR A 97 2.14 -24.23 3.80
CA TYR A 97 2.41 -23.85 2.42
C TYR A 97 1.28 -22.97 1.83
N ALA A 98 0.02 -23.35 2.03
CA ALA A 98 -1.12 -22.53 1.62
C ALA A 98 -1.12 -21.16 2.33
N TRP A 99 -0.78 -21.08 3.62
CA TRP A 99 -0.63 -19.81 4.33
C TRP A 99 0.53 -18.98 3.82
N ALA A 100 1.64 -19.57 3.40
CA ALA A 100 2.76 -18.88 2.79
C ALA A 100 2.33 -18.18 1.48
N HIS A 101 1.61 -18.89 0.62
CA HIS A 101 1.01 -18.31 -0.59
C HIS A 101 -0.01 -17.21 -0.27
N LYS A 102 -0.89 -17.42 0.71
CA LYS A 102 -1.89 -16.42 1.13
C LYS A 102 -1.22 -15.11 1.57
N LEU A 103 -0.22 -15.19 2.44
CA LEU A 103 0.52 -14.00 2.90
C LEU A 103 1.21 -13.28 1.74
N SER A 104 1.78 -14.01 0.80
CA SER A 104 2.46 -13.43 -0.36
C SER A 104 1.50 -12.79 -1.35
N VAL A 105 0.33 -13.39 -1.61
CA VAL A 105 -0.74 -12.80 -2.41
C VAL A 105 -1.26 -11.52 -1.77
N ASP A 106 -1.51 -11.54 -0.44
CA ASP A 106 -1.99 -10.35 0.28
C ASP A 106 -0.94 -9.23 0.28
N ALA A 107 0.34 -9.57 0.43
CA ALA A 107 1.44 -8.60 0.33
C ALA A 107 1.55 -8.00 -1.07
N ASN A 108 1.45 -8.81 -2.11
CA ASN A 108 1.49 -8.33 -3.50
C ASN A 108 0.25 -7.49 -3.85
N LYS A 109 -0.95 -7.85 -3.39
CA LYS A 109 -2.13 -6.99 -3.51
C LYS A 109 -1.93 -5.63 -2.84
N ASN A 110 -1.34 -5.62 -1.65
CA ASN A 110 -0.99 -4.38 -0.97
C ASN A 110 0.12 -3.59 -1.70
N GLN A 111 1.07 -4.26 -2.34
CA GLN A 111 2.12 -3.62 -3.15
C GLN A 111 1.57 -3.11 -4.49
N GLN A 112 0.65 -3.82 -5.13
CA GLN A 112 -0.02 -3.36 -6.35
C GLN A 112 -0.96 -2.18 -6.10
N GLN A 113 -1.55 -2.08 -4.89
CA GLN A 113 -2.25 -0.87 -4.44
C GLN A 113 -1.30 0.28 -4.06
N VAL A 114 0.00 0.02 -3.94
CA VAL A 114 1.06 0.97 -3.55
C VAL A 114 2.13 1.09 -4.63
N ALA A 115 2.04 0.33 -5.74
CA ALA A 115 2.90 0.60 -6.88
C ALA A 115 2.61 2.04 -7.34
N PRO A 116 3.59 2.97 -7.28
CA PRO A 116 3.40 4.26 -7.88
C PRO A 116 3.20 4.00 -9.37
N VAL A 117 2.00 4.25 -9.86
CA VAL A 117 1.83 4.54 -11.27
C VAL A 117 2.79 5.68 -11.52
N LYS A 118 3.90 5.40 -12.19
CA LYS A 118 4.77 6.43 -12.78
C LYS A 118 4.01 7.06 -13.95
N SER A 119 2.91 7.72 -13.63
CA SER A 119 2.42 8.81 -14.45
C SER A 119 3.39 9.96 -14.20
N ASN A 120 4.03 10.47 -15.22
CA ASN A 120 4.84 11.70 -15.18
C ASN A 120 3.98 12.95 -14.87
N GLU A 121 2.73 12.77 -14.48
CA GLU A 121 1.89 13.83 -13.94
C GLU A 121 2.06 13.90 -12.42
N PRO A 122 2.29 15.10 -11.85
CA PRO A 122 2.40 15.27 -10.42
C PRO A 122 1.14 14.69 -9.75
N SER A 123 1.34 13.82 -8.78
CA SER A 123 0.23 13.24 -8.03
C SER A 123 -0.63 14.36 -7.47
N GLN A 124 -1.94 14.28 -7.63
CA GLN A 124 -2.91 15.24 -7.11
C GLN A 124 -2.70 15.55 -5.62
N PHE A 125 -2.06 14.65 -4.86
CA PHE A 125 -1.81 14.80 -3.43
C PHE A 125 -0.37 15.22 -3.11
N GLU A 126 0.49 15.44 -4.09
CA GLU A 126 1.92 15.71 -3.90
C GLU A 126 2.17 16.94 -3.01
N ALA A 127 1.43 18.02 -3.23
CA ALA A 127 1.57 19.24 -2.43
C ALA A 127 1.27 19.00 -0.94
N LEU A 128 0.29 18.15 -0.64
CA LEU A 128 -0.07 17.79 0.74
C LEU A 128 1.02 16.93 1.41
N PHE A 129 1.57 15.94 0.69
CA PHE A 129 2.70 15.14 1.18
C PHE A 129 3.97 15.99 1.35
N ALA A 130 4.25 16.90 0.41
CA ALA A 130 5.38 17.83 0.48
C ALA A 130 5.28 18.76 1.69
N ALA A 131 4.09 19.28 2.01
CA ALA A 131 3.86 20.11 3.20
C ALA A 131 4.19 19.35 4.49
N PHE A 132 3.77 18.08 4.61
CA PHE A 132 4.13 17.23 5.75
C PHE A 132 5.63 16.91 5.79
N GLN A 133 6.24 16.65 4.65
CA GLN A 133 7.68 16.39 4.57
C GLN A 133 8.50 17.62 4.98
N ALA A 134 8.11 18.81 4.52
CA ALA A 134 8.73 20.07 4.91
C ALA A 134 8.65 20.30 6.43
N ALA A 135 7.46 20.06 7.01
CA ALA A 135 7.27 20.19 8.44
C ALA A 135 8.09 19.18 9.26
N LYS A 136 8.21 17.94 8.75
CA LYS A 136 9.04 16.89 9.36
C LYS A 136 10.52 17.29 9.35
N ASN A 137 11.02 17.77 8.21
CA ASN A 137 12.41 18.22 8.04
C ASN A 137 12.75 19.39 8.97
N LYS A 138 11.76 20.27 9.28
CA LYS A 138 11.90 21.37 10.24
C LYS A 138 11.62 20.95 11.69
N GLY A 139 11.63 19.64 12.00
CA GLY A 139 11.55 19.11 13.36
C GLY A 139 10.16 19.17 14.00
N ALA A 140 9.09 19.19 13.22
CA ALA A 140 7.74 19.06 13.77
C ALA A 140 7.50 17.64 14.30
N LYS A 141 7.31 17.52 15.62
CA LYS A 141 7.12 16.20 16.29
C LYS A 141 5.71 15.63 16.13
N ARG A 142 4.69 16.49 16.01
CA ARG A 142 3.28 16.11 15.86
C ARG A 142 2.75 16.71 14.58
N LEU A 143 2.76 15.89 13.53
CA LEU A 143 2.27 16.26 12.21
C LEU A 143 0.78 15.94 12.13
N THR A 144 -0.04 16.96 12.07
CA THR A 144 -1.49 16.84 11.88
C THR A 144 -1.94 18.05 11.08
N LEU A 145 -2.80 17.86 10.11
CA LEU A 145 -3.54 18.90 9.45
C LEU A 145 -5.01 18.68 9.77
N ARG A 146 -5.64 19.66 10.43
CA ARG A 146 -7.07 19.67 10.72
C ARG A 146 -7.76 20.39 9.58
N LEU A 147 -8.75 19.72 9.04
CA LEU A 147 -9.63 20.23 7.99
C LEU A 147 -11.07 20.15 8.50
N ASP A 148 -12.03 20.56 7.72
CA ASP A 148 -13.43 20.55 8.12
C ASP A 148 -13.90 19.13 8.48
N GLY A 149 -14.14 18.89 9.77
CA GLY A 149 -14.62 17.62 10.32
C GLY A 149 -13.60 16.48 10.39
N ILE A 150 -12.39 16.61 9.83
CA ILE A 150 -11.40 15.54 9.76
C ILE A 150 -9.99 15.97 10.22
N ASN A 151 -9.21 14.99 10.64
CA ASN A 151 -7.78 15.15 10.86
C ASN A 151 -7.01 14.28 9.85
N VAL A 152 -5.99 14.86 9.25
CA VAL A 152 -5.07 14.17 8.34
C VAL A 152 -3.69 14.10 9.00
N LYS A 153 -3.11 12.89 9.07
CA LYS A 153 -1.81 12.65 9.70
C LYS A 153 -0.97 11.74 8.83
N PRO A 154 0.31 12.08 8.57
CA PRO A 154 1.19 11.16 7.86
C PRO A 154 1.52 9.94 8.72
N ASN A 155 1.76 8.80 8.07
CA ASN A 155 2.43 7.68 8.69
C ASN A 155 3.91 8.02 8.96
N ARG A 156 4.63 7.11 9.62
CA ARG A 156 6.04 7.33 9.99
C ARG A 156 6.93 7.67 8.78
N ASP A 157 6.68 7.03 7.65
CA ASP A 157 7.53 7.10 6.45
C ASP A 157 6.99 8.12 5.43
N ASN A 158 5.90 8.81 5.74
CA ASN A 158 5.20 9.77 4.87
C ASN A 158 4.76 9.17 3.52
N THR A 159 4.46 7.88 3.48
CA THR A 159 3.98 7.16 2.29
C THR A 159 2.45 7.11 2.20
N CYS A 160 1.76 7.34 3.32
CA CYS A 160 0.32 7.49 3.35
C CYS A 160 -0.11 8.50 4.44
N LEU A 161 -1.29 9.07 4.25
CA LEU A 161 -1.92 9.97 5.22
C LEU A 161 -3.15 9.27 5.80
N TRP A 162 -3.21 9.14 7.10
CA TRP A 162 -4.35 8.61 7.83
C TRP A 162 -5.39 9.70 8.05
N VAL A 163 -6.64 9.38 7.78
CA VAL A 163 -7.78 10.26 7.93
C VAL A 163 -8.63 9.77 9.09
N THR A 164 -8.88 10.65 10.05
CA THR A 164 -9.72 10.36 11.22
C THR A 164 -10.76 11.45 11.41
N SER A 165 -11.91 11.10 12.00
CA SER A 165 -12.95 12.07 12.35
C SER A 165 -12.49 13.00 13.48
N GLN A 166 -13.01 14.23 13.49
CA GLN A 166 -12.86 15.15 14.62
C GLN A 166 -13.98 14.99 15.65
N SER A 167 -15.16 14.60 15.22
CA SER A 167 -16.37 14.51 16.04
C SER A 167 -16.67 13.10 16.54
N GLU A 168 -16.35 12.08 15.73
CA GLU A 168 -16.65 10.69 16.05
C GLU A 168 -15.45 10.00 16.70
N THR A 169 -15.75 9.21 17.73
CA THR A 169 -14.74 8.37 18.42
C THR A 169 -15.12 6.90 18.32
N GLU A 170 -14.12 6.05 18.35
CA GLU A 170 -14.25 4.60 18.49
C GLU A 170 -13.48 4.11 19.71
N MET A 171 -13.88 3.00 20.32
CA MET A 171 -13.16 2.41 21.44
C MET A 171 -11.88 1.75 20.93
N GLY A 172 -10.74 2.18 21.45
CA GLY A 172 -9.45 1.58 21.25
C GLY A 172 -9.02 0.78 22.47
N GLU A 173 -7.87 0.10 22.38
CA GLU A 173 -7.28 -0.70 23.46
C GLU A 173 -7.05 0.11 24.76
N TYR A 174 -6.74 1.41 24.61
CA TYR A 174 -6.43 2.31 25.75
C TYR A 174 -7.50 3.40 25.97
N GLY A 175 -8.72 3.18 25.47
CA GLY A 175 -9.84 4.12 25.61
C GLY A 175 -10.32 4.73 24.30
N PRO A 176 -11.20 5.75 24.36
CA PRO A 176 -11.77 6.37 23.17
C PRO A 176 -10.70 7.09 22.35
N LYS A 177 -10.68 6.83 21.05
CA LYS A 177 -9.80 7.48 20.07
C LYS A 177 -10.63 8.00 18.89
N PRO A 178 -10.14 9.00 18.12
CA PRO A 178 -10.81 9.45 16.92
C PRO A 178 -11.08 8.29 15.95
N LYS A 179 -12.29 8.20 15.44
CA LYS A 179 -12.71 7.15 14.50
C LYS A 179 -11.86 7.22 13.23
N TYR A 180 -11.31 6.09 12.83
CA TYR A 180 -10.58 5.96 11.59
C TYR A 180 -11.53 5.92 10.39
N LEU A 181 -11.32 6.80 9.41
CA LEU A 181 -12.16 6.92 8.22
C LEU A 181 -11.53 6.24 7.00
N GLY A 182 -10.19 6.26 6.90
CA GLY A 182 -9.47 5.71 5.76
C GLY A 182 -8.08 6.32 5.61
N LYS A 183 -7.45 6.09 4.48
CA LYS A 183 -6.12 6.62 4.15
C LYS A 183 -6.09 7.25 2.76
N VAL A 184 -5.10 8.13 2.56
CA VAL A 184 -4.75 8.71 1.26
C VAL A 184 -3.31 8.31 0.96
N THR A 185 -3.06 7.93 -0.28
CA THR A 185 -1.72 7.65 -0.81
C THR A 185 -1.45 8.59 -1.99
N THR A 186 -0.25 8.60 -2.51
CA THR A 186 0.05 9.33 -3.75
C THR A 186 -0.76 8.82 -4.95
N ALA A 187 -1.21 7.56 -4.90
CA ALA A 187 -2.04 6.96 -5.95
C ALA A 187 -3.54 7.29 -5.82
N GLY A 188 -4.01 7.79 -4.67
CA GLY A 188 -5.42 8.14 -4.49
C GLY A 188 -5.96 7.95 -3.07
N CYS A 189 -7.27 8.13 -2.96
CA CYS A 189 -8.05 7.99 -1.73
C CYS A 189 -8.55 6.55 -1.55
N ASP A 190 -8.59 6.08 -0.31
CA ASP A 190 -9.23 4.82 0.10
C ASP A 190 -10.73 4.85 -0.25
N SER A 191 -11.26 3.74 -0.75
CA SER A 191 -12.68 3.59 -1.09
C SER A 191 -13.62 3.76 0.11
N ARG A 192 -13.13 3.55 1.34
CA ARG A 192 -13.87 3.74 2.59
C ARG A 192 -14.16 5.19 2.93
N LEU A 193 -13.43 6.13 2.35
CA LEU A 193 -13.68 7.56 2.54
C LEU A 193 -14.96 7.95 1.83
N SER A 194 -15.85 8.66 2.54
CA SER A 194 -17.04 9.25 1.91
C SER A 194 -16.65 10.32 0.88
N ASP A 195 -17.52 10.59 -0.06
CA ASP A 195 -17.24 11.55 -1.13
C ASP A 195 -16.98 12.96 -0.57
N THR A 196 -17.74 13.38 0.45
CA THR A 196 -17.52 14.66 1.15
C THR A 196 -16.10 14.73 1.76
N VAL A 197 -15.61 13.64 2.37
CA VAL A 197 -14.27 13.58 2.93
C VAL A 197 -13.22 13.62 1.81
N LYS A 198 -13.45 12.91 0.70
CA LYS A 198 -12.56 12.96 -0.48
C LYS A 198 -12.47 14.39 -1.04
N GLU A 199 -13.59 15.08 -1.22
CA GLU A 199 -13.62 16.47 -1.70
C GLU A 199 -12.84 17.41 -0.77
N THR A 200 -13.02 17.29 0.55
CA THR A 200 -12.28 18.06 1.55
C THR A 200 -10.78 17.84 1.42
N ILE A 201 -10.35 16.59 1.25
CA ILE A 201 -8.93 16.22 1.09
C ILE A 201 -8.40 16.71 -0.26
N MET A 202 -9.16 16.59 -1.34
CA MET A 202 -8.77 17.07 -2.67
C MET A 202 -8.59 18.59 -2.68
N GLY A 203 -9.50 19.33 -2.03
CA GLY A 203 -9.36 20.77 -1.86
C GLY A 203 -8.09 21.15 -1.08
N ALA A 204 -7.77 20.39 -0.03
CA ALA A 204 -6.54 20.59 0.73
C ALA A 204 -5.28 20.10 0.00
N ALA A 205 -5.40 19.16 -0.90
CA ALA A 205 -4.29 18.69 -1.73
C ALA A 205 -3.88 19.70 -2.78
N ASN A 206 -4.84 20.43 -3.35
CA ASN A 206 -4.59 21.50 -4.31
C ASN A 206 -3.89 22.70 -3.65
N ASP A 207 -4.33 23.10 -2.46
CA ASP A 207 -3.75 24.21 -1.69
C ASP A 207 -3.83 23.93 -0.19
N PRO A 208 -2.80 23.25 0.38
CA PRO A 208 -2.77 22.90 1.80
C PRO A 208 -2.77 24.12 2.72
N LEU A 209 -2.15 25.22 2.31
CA LEU A 209 -2.08 26.46 3.08
C LEU A 209 -3.46 27.11 3.18
N SER A 210 -4.15 27.33 2.08
CA SER A 210 -5.50 27.92 2.08
C SER A 210 -6.51 27.08 2.85
N ALA A 211 -6.41 25.74 2.75
CA ALA A 211 -7.25 24.84 3.55
C ALA A 211 -6.98 24.99 5.05
N ALA A 212 -5.71 25.08 5.44
CA ALA A 212 -5.31 25.31 6.83
C ALA A 212 -5.79 26.66 7.37
N ILE A 213 -5.66 27.73 6.58
CA ILE A 213 -6.14 29.08 6.91
C ILE A 213 -7.66 29.07 7.11
N ARG A 214 -8.41 28.48 6.18
CA ARG A 214 -9.88 28.37 6.24
C ARG A 214 -10.32 27.69 7.54
N TYR A 215 -9.74 26.52 7.84
CA TYR A 215 -10.03 25.82 9.09
C TYR A 215 -9.75 26.70 10.33
N GLY A 216 -8.60 27.37 10.36
CA GLY A 216 -8.21 28.20 11.50
C GLY A 216 -9.14 29.39 11.71
N LYS A 217 -9.59 30.04 10.63
CA LYS A 217 -10.54 31.15 10.68
C LYS A 217 -11.93 30.71 11.19
N VAL A 218 -12.40 29.55 10.72
CA VAL A 218 -13.72 29.03 11.10
C VAL A 218 -13.72 28.49 12.53
N SER A 219 -12.69 27.72 12.90
CA SER A 219 -12.63 27.04 14.20
C SER A 219 -12.04 27.87 15.33
N GLY A 220 -11.36 28.98 15.03
CA GLY A 220 -10.55 29.74 15.98
C GLY A 220 -9.34 28.99 16.53
N ARG A 221 -8.95 27.87 15.88
CA ARG A 221 -7.86 27.00 16.30
C ARG A 221 -6.87 26.76 15.16
N CYS A 222 -5.60 26.67 15.50
CA CYS A 222 -4.56 26.36 14.53
C CYS A 222 -4.80 24.98 13.89
N SER A 223 -4.87 24.93 12.56
CA SER A 223 -5.05 23.71 11.80
C SER A 223 -3.99 22.64 12.10
N CYS A 224 -2.75 23.04 12.38
CA CYS A 224 -1.64 22.11 12.59
C CYS A 224 -1.60 21.54 14.02
N CYS A 225 -1.62 22.40 15.05
CA CYS A 225 -1.46 21.97 16.45
C CYS A 225 -2.75 21.95 17.27
N GLY A 226 -3.84 22.59 16.79
CA GLY A 226 -5.13 22.65 17.47
C GLY A 226 -5.20 23.66 18.63
N VAL A 227 -4.12 24.40 18.90
CA VAL A 227 -4.10 25.43 19.92
C VAL A 227 -5.00 26.59 19.48
N LYS A 228 -5.74 27.17 20.45
CA LYS A 228 -6.56 28.36 20.23
C LYS A 228 -5.71 29.51 19.70
N LEU A 229 -6.23 30.25 18.74
CA LEU A 229 -5.57 31.43 18.19
C LEU A 229 -6.04 32.68 18.91
N ASP A 230 -5.20 33.22 19.78
CA ASP A 230 -5.53 34.41 20.59
C ASP A 230 -4.85 35.68 20.05
N ASN A 231 -3.78 35.53 19.29
CA ASN A 231 -3.08 36.67 18.68
C ASN A 231 -3.81 37.13 17.41
N PRO A 232 -4.13 38.43 17.22
CA PRO A 232 -4.84 38.97 16.05
C PRO A 232 -4.22 38.53 14.70
N LYS A 233 -2.90 38.60 14.59
CA LYS A 233 -2.17 38.17 13.38
C LYS A 233 -2.33 36.66 13.12
N SER A 234 -2.38 35.83 14.17
CA SER A 234 -2.59 34.40 14.03
C SER A 234 -4.05 34.06 13.68
N ILE A 235 -5.01 34.83 14.17
CA ILE A 235 -6.43 34.69 13.84
C ILE A 235 -6.64 35.04 12.35
N GLU A 236 -6.08 36.14 11.90
CA GLU A 236 -6.13 36.57 10.51
C GLU A 236 -5.52 35.52 9.57
N ARG A 237 -4.36 34.96 9.94
CA ARG A 237 -3.67 33.92 9.17
C ARG A 237 -4.30 32.52 9.34
N GLY A 238 -5.14 32.29 10.34
CA GLY A 238 -5.72 30.98 10.64
C GLY A 238 -4.71 29.93 11.12
N ILE A 239 -3.45 30.30 11.32
CA ILE A 239 -2.33 29.40 11.68
C ILE A 239 -1.41 30.11 12.67
N GLY A 240 -0.98 29.41 13.71
CA GLY A 240 0.01 29.92 14.65
C GLY A 240 1.40 30.10 14.02
N PRO A 241 2.21 31.09 14.44
CA PRO A 241 3.47 31.45 13.79
C PRO A 241 4.49 30.30 13.77
N ILE A 242 4.58 29.53 14.87
CA ILE A 242 5.47 28.36 14.97
C ILE A 242 5.07 27.29 13.95
N CYS A 243 3.77 27.06 13.77
CA CYS A 243 3.28 26.06 12.82
C CYS A 243 3.50 26.53 11.39
N ALA A 244 3.24 27.80 11.08
CA ALA A 244 3.52 28.38 9.78
C ALA A 244 5.00 28.21 9.38
N THR A 245 5.92 28.56 10.28
CA THR A 245 7.37 28.39 10.04
C THR A 245 7.75 26.92 9.80
N LYS A 246 7.19 25.98 10.59
CA LYS A 246 7.49 24.56 10.44
C LYS A 246 6.96 23.97 9.14
N PHE A 247 5.76 24.34 8.71
CA PHE A 247 5.20 23.87 7.46
C PHE A 247 5.77 24.61 6.23
N GLY A 248 6.51 25.72 6.45
CA GLY A 248 7.09 26.52 5.39
C GLY A 248 6.10 27.51 4.75
N TRP A 249 5.12 27.92 5.51
CA TRP A 249 4.00 28.80 5.14
C TRP A 249 4.17 30.22 5.67
#